data_81c3cdd9f673c43cfdd6910f1deba48f
#
_entry.id   81c3cdd9f673c43cfdd6910f1deba48f
#
_cell.length_a   1.000
_cell.length_b   1.000
_cell.length_c   1.000
_cell.angle_alpha   90.00
_cell.angle_beta   90.00
_cell.angle_gamma   90.00
#
_symmetry.space_group_name_H-M   'P 1'
#
loop_
_entity.id
_entity.type
_entity.pdbx_description
1 polymer ?
#
loop_
_entity_poly.entity_id
_entity_poly.type
_entity_poly.pdbx_seq_one_letter_code
_entity_poly.pdbx_strand_id
1 'polypeptide(L)'
;MKRFIILAAAVLLTAASACAAEIAVIDADKILAQSTPGQKGQKHLQEVQKILQKGYDDLAAAWHGKETTPDGQKALAHAQLVLERQMQAERSAVLTALHTELAAAAEAWRKKNPGTLAVVGRQTAYAFAPQIDATSAVMREMNRRSPKFAPLPSVTVKKPAEAASPRRTRKN
;
A
#
# COMPACT_ATOMS: atom_id res chain seq x y z
N MET A 1 32.42 80.04 9.75
CA MET A 1 31.98 78.81 10.37
C MET A 1 31.01 78.09 9.43
N LYS A 2 31.53 77.13 8.64
CA LYS A 2 30.77 76.40 7.61
C LYS A 2 30.42 75.03 8.20
N ARG A 3 29.12 74.78 8.44
CA ARG A 3 28.62 73.48 8.91
C ARG A 3 28.45 72.56 7.71
N PHE A 4 29.29 71.53 7.56
CA PHE A 4 29.09 70.43 6.61
C PHE A 4 28.07 69.46 7.20
N ILE A 5 26.92 69.37 6.54
CA ILE A 5 25.92 68.31 6.81
C ILE A 5 26.26 67.14 5.90
N ILE A 6 26.78 66.04 6.45
CA ILE A 6 27.03 64.81 5.74
C ILE A 6 25.73 64.02 5.79
N LEU A 7 25.04 63.91 4.65
CA LEU A 7 23.84 63.07 4.47
C LEU A 7 24.31 61.65 4.19
N ALA A 8 24.26 60.79 5.21
CA ALA A 8 24.53 59.35 5.03
C ALA A 8 23.27 58.69 4.47
N ALA A 9 23.25 58.42 3.15
CA ALA A 9 22.22 57.62 2.51
C ALA A 9 22.49 56.14 2.85
N ALA A 10 21.74 55.60 3.82
CA ALA A 10 21.72 54.18 4.10
C ALA A 10 20.89 53.47 2.98
N VAL A 11 21.59 52.87 2.05
CA VAL A 11 20.99 51.97 1.06
C VAL A 11 20.65 50.68 1.77
N LEU A 12 19.38 50.51 2.17
CA LEU A 12 18.81 49.24 2.60
C LEU A 12 18.76 48.33 1.35
N LEU A 13 19.78 47.49 1.16
CA LEU A 13 19.66 46.30 0.29
C LEU A 13 18.69 45.35 0.96
N THR A 14 17.42 45.43 0.62
CA THR A 14 16.46 44.36 0.83
C THR A 14 16.87 43.19 -0.09
N ALA A 15 17.64 42.25 0.47
CA ALA A 15 17.83 40.95 -0.17
C ALA A 15 16.49 40.29 -0.27
N ALA A 16 15.77 40.48 -1.38
CA ALA A 16 14.68 39.67 -1.77
C ALA A 16 15.24 38.26 -1.94
N SER A 17 15.11 37.42 -0.91
CA SER A 17 15.31 35.99 -1.04
C SER A 17 14.36 35.53 -2.12
N ALA A 18 14.87 35.42 -3.36
CA ALA A 18 14.16 34.73 -4.41
C ALA A 18 13.92 33.31 -3.85
N CYS A 19 12.68 33.03 -3.43
CA CYS A 19 12.25 31.67 -3.12
C CYS A 19 12.45 30.89 -4.41
N ALA A 20 13.63 30.30 -4.58
CA ALA A 20 13.85 29.35 -5.65
C ALA A 20 12.78 28.26 -5.48
N ALA A 21 11.99 28.10 -6.53
CA ALA A 21 10.96 27.06 -6.56
C ALA A 21 11.68 25.70 -6.48
N GLU A 22 11.49 24.99 -5.38
CA GLU A 22 12.17 23.73 -5.14
C GLU A 22 11.26 22.53 -5.48
N ILE A 23 11.87 21.51 -6.07
CA ILE A 23 11.25 20.18 -6.21
C ILE A 23 11.87 19.32 -5.12
N ALA A 24 11.04 18.62 -4.36
CA ALA A 24 11.48 17.61 -3.41
C ALA A 24 11.37 16.20 -4.00
N VAL A 25 12.30 15.34 -3.65
CA VAL A 25 12.34 13.94 -4.08
C VAL A 25 12.02 13.04 -2.90
N ILE A 26 11.22 12.00 -3.11
CA ILE A 26 10.91 10.97 -2.10
C ILE A 26 11.13 9.57 -2.64
N ASP A 27 11.60 8.68 -1.79
CA ASP A 27 11.65 7.24 -2.02
C ASP A 27 10.32 6.64 -1.54
N ALA A 28 9.36 6.53 -2.47
CA ALA A 28 8.02 6.04 -2.18
C ALA A 28 8.04 4.60 -1.68
N ASP A 29 8.85 3.73 -2.28
CA ASP A 29 8.95 2.31 -1.91
C ASP A 29 9.47 2.15 -0.48
N LYS A 30 10.50 2.92 -0.13
CA LYS A 30 11.03 2.96 1.24
C LYS A 30 9.98 3.41 2.24
N ILE A 31 9.21 4.46 1.92
CA ILE A 31 8.14 4.95 2.79
C ILE A 31 7.05 3.88 2.96
N LEU A 32 6.59 3.26 1.86
CA LEU A 32 5.57 2.22 1.89
C LEU A 32 6.03 0.97 2.64
N ALA A 33 7.32 0.60 2.55
CA ALA A 33 7.85 -0.56 3.25
C ALA A 33 8.08 -0.32 4.75
N GLN A 34 8.56 0.87 5.14
CA GLN A 34 9.07 1.12 6.49
C GLN A 34 8.14 1.94 7.38
N SER A 35 7.11 2.61 6.82
CA SER A 35 6.17 3.36 7.62
C SER A 35 5.24 2.46 8.45
N THR A 36 4.71 3.02 9.55
CA THR A 36 3.69 2.32 10.36
C THR A 36 2.47 1.88 9.54
N PRO A 37 1.88 2.70 8.65
CA PRO A 37 0.83 2.25 7.75
C PRO A 37 1.26 1.14 6.81
N GLY A 38 2.46 1.21 6.25
CA GLY A 38 3.00 0.16 5.38
C GLY A 38 3.13 -1.18 6.09
N GLN A 39 3.69 -1.19 7.31
CA GLN A 39 3.78 -2.40 8.13
C GLN A 39 2.40 -2.96 8.50
N LYS A 40 1.41 -2.11 8.78
CA LYS A 40 0.02 -2.55 9.00
C LYS A 40 -0.57 -3.20 7.74
N GLY A 41 -0.31 -2.62 6.57
CA GLY A 41 -0.73 -3.22 5.30
C GLY A 41 -0.10 -4.59 5.06
N GLN A 42 1.19 -4.75 5.34
CA GLN A 42 1.87 -6.05 5.26
C GLN A 42 1.26 -7.09 6.21
N LYS A 43 0.98 -6.70 7.46
CA LYS A 43 0.31 -7.60 8.43
C LYS A 43 -1.07 -8.01 7.95
N HIS A 44 -1.86 -7.06 7.45
CA HIS A 44 -3.17 -7.36 6.87
C HIS A 44 -3.07 -8.39 5.74
N LEU A 45 -2.14 -8.21 4.80
CA LEU A 45 -1.93 -9.17 3.71
C LEU A 45 -1.46 -10.55 4.19
N GLN A 46 -0.65 -10.62 5.25
CA GLN A 46 -0.27 -11.88 5.88
C GLN A 46 -1.46 -12.61 6.51
N GLU A 47 -2.38 -11.87 7.14
CA GLU A 47 -3.61 -12.45 7.70
C GLU A 47 -4.54 -12.94 6.59
N VAL A 48 -4.72 -12.16 5.53
CA VAL A 48 -5.46 -12.59 4.32
C VAL A 48 -4.86 -13.88 3.78
N GLN A 49 -3.54 -13.95 3.58
CA GLN A 49 -2.86 -15.14 3.07
C GLN A 49 -3.12 -16.36 3.94
N LYS A 50 -3.07 -16.23 5.27
CA LYS A 50 -3.36 -17.33 6.20
C LYS A 50 -4.80 -17.83 6.06
N ILE A 51 -5.76 -16.91 5.93
CA ILE A 51 -7.18 -17.28 5.77
C ILE A 51 -7.40 -18.01 4.44
N LEU A 52 -6.81 -17.51 3.35
CA LEU A 52 -6.93 -18.12 2.03
C LEU A 52 -6.26 -19.50 1.99
N GLN A 53 -5.06 -19.62 2.56
CA GLN A 53 -4.35 -20.91 2.66
C GLN A 53 -5.17 -21.92 3.46
N LYS A 54 -5.66 -21.52 4.64
CA LYS A 54 -6.53 -22.40 5.44
C LYS A 54 -7.76 -22.84 4.66
N GLY A 55 -8.39 -21.95 3.91
CA GLY A 55 -9.54 -22.29 3.06
C GLY A 55 -9.20 -23.32 2.00
N TYR A 56 -8.01 -23.25 1.40
CA TYR A 56 -7.54 -24.25 0.46
C TYR A 56 -7.27 -25.60 1.14
N ASP A 57 -6.60 -25.58 2.30
CA ASP A 57 -6.31 -26.79 3.06
C ASP A 57 -7.61 -27.51 3.53
N ASP A 58 -8.58 -26.75 4.00
CA ASP A 58 -9.91 -27.28 4.38
C ASP A 58 -10.64 -27.90 3.16
N LEU A 59 -10.49 -27.30 1.96
CA LEU A 59 -11.03 -27.88 0.73
C LEU A 59 -10.30 -29.17 0.35
N ALA A 60 -8.97 -29.16 0.35
CA ALA A 60 -8.17 -30.34 0.06
C ALA A 60 -8.49 -31.49 0.99
N ALA A 61 -8.64 -31.21 2.28
CA ALA A 61 -9.07 -32.21 3.28
C ALA A 61 -10.48 -32.76 2.98
N ALA A 62 -11.43 -31.91 2.53
CA ALA A 62 -12.77 -32.34 2.16
C ALA A 62 -12.82 -33.25 0.92
N TRP A 63 -11.81 -33.15 0.06
CA TRP A 63 -11.64 -33.98 -1.15
C TRP A 63 -10.65 -35.13 -0.95
N HIS A 64 -10.18 -35.37 0.28
CA HIS A 64 -9.20 -36.44 0.57
C HIS A 64 -9.68 -37.80 0.06
N GLY A 65 -8.82 -38.51 -0.68
CA GLY A 65 -9.12 -39.79 -1.35
C GLY A 65 -9.93 -39.66 -2.66
N LYS A 66 -10.29 -38.42 -3.07
CA LYS A 66 -10.97 -38.12 -4.34
C LYS A 66 -10.20 -37.11 -5.20
N GLU A 67 -8.99 -36.74 -4.79
CA GLU A 67 -8.17 -35.70 -5.42
C GLU A 67 -7.83 -36.03 -6.90
N THR A 68 -7.69 -37.31 -7.20
CA THR A 68 -7.37 -37.81 -8.53
C THR A 68 -8.59 -37.97 -9.43
N THR A 69 -9.80 -37.87 -8.89
CA THR A 69 -11.02 -37.89 -9.71
C THR A 69 -11.14 -36.63 -10.56
N PRO A 70 -11.77 -36.68 -11.76
CA PRO A 70 -11.96 -35.50 -12.58
C PRO A 70 -12.63 -34.34 -11.85
N ASP A 71 -13.60 -34.63 -10.98
CA ASP A 71 -14.31 -33.62 -10.20
C ASP A 71 -13.43 -33.05 -9.08
N GLY A 72 -12.61 -33.87 -8.40
CA GLY A 72 -11.67 -33.44 -7.38
C GLY A 72 -10.59 -32.53 -7.95
N GLN A 73 -9.98 -32.95 -9.06
CA GLN A 73 -8.96 -32.13 -9.77
C GLN A 73 -9.55 -30.77 -10.21
N LYS A 74 -10.75 -30.79 -10.79
CA LYS A 74 -11.43 -29.57 -11.23
C LYS A 74 -11.78 -28.65 -10.04
N ALA A 75 -12.24 -29.20 -8.92
CA ALA A 75 -12.57 -28.43 -7.74
C ALA A 75 -11.33 -27.76 -7.12
N LEU A 76 -10.23 -28.50 -6.97
CA LEU A 76 -8.97 -27.99 -6.41
C LEU A 76 -8.32 -26.94 -7.33
N ALA A 77 -8.26 -27.19 -8.65
CA ALA A 77 -7.72 -26.22 -9.60
C ALA A 77 -8.55 -24.92 -9.65
N HIS A 78 -9.87 -25.04 -9.61
CA HIS A 78 -10.75 -23.88 -9.56
C HIS A 78 -10.56 -23.08 -8.27
N ALA A 79 -10.46 -23.75 -7.11
CA ALA A 79 -10.22 -23.09 -5.85
C ALA A 79 -8.90 -22.33 -5.84
N GLN A 80 -7.82 -22.96 -6.31
CA GLN A 80 -6.51 -22.28 -6.42
C GLN A 80 -6.62 -20.98 -7.21
N LEU A 81 -7.24 -21.03 -8.40
CA LEU A 81 -7.42 -19.85 -9.24
C LEU A 81 -8.23 -18.74 -8.55
N VAL A 82 -9.30 -19.12 -7.83
CA VAL A 82 -10.13 -18.14 -7.09
C VAL A 82 -9.35 -17.50 -5.96
N LEU A 83 -8.60 -18.29 -5.19
CA LEU A 83 -7.80 -17.78 -4.07
C LEU A 83 -6.65 -16.89 -4.54
N GLU A 84 -5.99 -17.24 -5.64
CA GLU A 84 -4.96 -16.39 -6.26
C GLU A 84 -5.53 -15.04 -6.72
N ARG A 85 -6.70 -15.04 -7.38
CA ARG A 85 -7.40 -13.81 -7.77
C ARG A 85 -7.78 -12.95 -6.57
N GLN A 86 -8.30 -13.58 -5.51
CA GLN A 86 -8.63 -12.87 -4.27
C GLN A 86 -7.39 -12.23 -3.65
N MET A 87 -6.29 -12.97 -3.54
CA MET A 87 -5.04 -12.43 -2.99
C MET A 87 -4.51 -11.27 -3.81
N GLN A 88 -4.62 -11.33 -5.14
CA GLN A 88 -4.22 -10.23 -6.02
C GLN A 88 -5.11 -8.99 -5.84
N ALA A 89 -6.42 -9.18 -5.68
CA ALA A 89 -7.36 -8.09 -5.41
C ALA A 89 -7.06 -7.41 -4.06
N GLU A 90 -6.78 -8.19 -3.01
CA GLU A 90 -6.40 -7.67 -1.69
C GLU A 90 -5.09 -6.87 -1.74
N ARG A 91 -4.07 -7.38 -2.44
CA ARG A 91 -2.81 -6.65 -2.64
C ARG A 91 -3.04 -5.31 -3.33
N SER A 92 -3.84 -5.30 -4.39
CA SER A 92 -4.16 -4.07 -5.12
C SER A 92 -4.90 -3.07 -4.24
N ALA A 93 -5.89 -3.51 -3.46
CA ALA A 93 -6.64 -2.66 -2.55
C ALA A 93 -5.76 -2.04 -1.46
N VAL A 94 -4.88 -2.85 -0.84
CA VAL A 94 -3.93 -2.36 0.18
C VAL A 94 -2.96 -1.35 -0.41
N LEU A 95 -2.38 -1.62 -1.59
CA LEU A 95 -1.47 -0.69 -2.26
C LEU A 95 -2.17 0.61 -2.61
N THR A 96 -3.38 0.56 -3.14
CA THR A 96 -4.17 1.77 -3.46
C THR A 96 -4.42 2.61 -2.21
N ALA A 97 -4.81 1.99 -1.09
CA ALA A 97 -5.01 2.69 0.17
C ALA A 97 -3.71 3.34 0.68
N LEU A 98 -2.59 2.63 0.61
CA LEU A 98 -1.28 3.14 1.03
C LEU A 98 -0.79 4.29 0.14
N HIS A 99 -0.96 4.20 -1.18
CA HIS A 99 -0.61 5.29 -2.10
C HIS A 99 -1.46 6.54 -1.88
N THR A 100 -2.75 6.38 -1.61
CA THR A 100 -3.63 7.51 -1.25
C THR A 100 -3.13 8.23 0.00
N GLU A 101 -2.74 7.48 1.04
CA GLU A 101 -2.20 8.07 2.25
C GLU A 101 -0.82 8.68 2.05
N LEU A 102 0.03 8.09 1.20
CA LEU A 102 1.33 8.65 0.85
C LEU A 102 1.19 9.98 0.13
N ALA A 103 0.29 10.07 -0.86
CA ALA A 103 0.02 11.33 -1.57
C ALA A 103 -0.45 12.42 -0.60
N ALA A 104 -1.36 12.07 0.31
CA ALA A 104 -1.83 13.00 1.33
C ALA A 104 -0.74 13.35 2.38
N ALA A 105 0.20 12.45 2.68
CA ALA A 105 1.36 12.75 3.54
C ALA A 105 2.35 13.70 2.85
N ALA A 106 2.64 13.46 1.57
CA ALA A 106 3.49 14.31 0.76
C ALA A 106 2.90 15.73 0.64
N GLU A 107 1.60 15.84 0.40
CA GLU A 107 0.91 17.14 0.35
C GLU A 107 0.89 17.85 1.70
N ALA A 108 0.69 17.14 2.81
CA ALA A 108 0.75 17.71 4.15
C ALA A 108 2.15 18.25 4.47
N TRP A 109 3.20 17.56 4.05
CA TRP A 109 4.57 18.01 4.18
C TRP A 109 4.83 19.22 3.28
N ARG A 110 4.42 19.19 2.00
CA ARG A 110 4.58 20.29 1.04
C ARG A 110 3.96 21.59 1.58
N LYS A 111 2.75 21.53 2.14
CA LYS A 111 2.09 22.71 2.73
C LYS A 111 2.88 23.36 3.86
N LYS A 112 3.68 22.59 4.59
CA LYS A 112 4.58 23.09 5.64
C LYS A 112 5.91 23.64 5.10
N ASN A 113 6.19 23.42 3.81
CA ASN A 113 7.38 23.84 3.13
C ASN A 113 7.03 24.66 1.86
N PRO A 114 6.58 25.90 2.03
CA PRO A 114 5.95 26.70 0.95
C PRO A 114 6.87 27.00 -0.23
N GLY A 115 8.20 26.86 -0.06
CA GLY A 115 9.17 26.94 -1.17
C GLY A 115 9.11 25.72 -2.09
N THR A 116 8.55 24.60 -1.64
CA THR A 116 8.46 23.38 -2.44
C THR A 116 7.23 23.41 -3.32
N LEU A 117 7.39 23.43 -4.63
CA LEU A 117 6.31 23.41 -5.61
C LEU A 117 5.78 22.01 -5.91
N ALA A 118 6.67 21.02 -5.93
CA ALA A 118 6.30 19.64 -6.24
C ALA A 118 7.08 18.64 -5.39
N VAL A 119 6.46 17.48 -5.14
CA VAL A 119 7.10 16.30 -4.57
C VAL A 119 7.03 15.20 -5.62
N VAL A 120 8.16 14.66 -6.01
CA VAL A 120 8.29 13.64 -7.05
C VAL A 120 8.90 12.36 -6.51
N GLY A 121 8.56 11.24 -7.13
CA GLY A 121 9.16 9.95 -6.79
C GLY A 121 10.61 9.82 -7.24
N ARG A 122 11.45 9.17 -6.46
CA ARG A 122 12.86 8.93 -6.78
C ARG A 122 13.05 8.24 -8.14
N GLN A 123 12.09 7.37 -8.53
CA GLN A 123 12.16 6.66 -9.82
C GLN A 123 12.06 7.58 -11.04
N THR A 124 11.55 8.80 -10.87
CA THR A 124 11.43 9.78 -11.96
C THR A 124 12.65 10.71 -12.07
N ALA A 125 13.57 10.67 -11.11
CA ALA A 125 14.76 11.50 -11.07
C ALA A 125 15.99 10.67 -11.41
N TYR A 126 16.70 10.99 -12.50
CA TYR A 126 17.98 10.34 -12.85
C TYR A 126 19.09 10.65 -11.85
N ALA A 127 19.10 11.88 -11.33
CA ALA A 127 20.03 12.35 -10.30
C ALA A 127 19.42 13.51 -9.52
N PHE A 128 19.73 13.62 -8.26
CA PHE A 128 19.31 14.74 -7.41
C PHE A 128 20.29 14.94 -6.27
N ALA A 129 20.36 16.17 -5.77
CA ALA A 129 21.18 16.51 -4.63
C ALA A 129 20.54 16.01 -3.32
N PRO A 130 21.32 15.49 -2.36
CA PRO A 130 20.76 14.97 -1.10
C PRO A 130 19.88 15.96 -0.32
N GLN A 131 20.11 17.26 -0.51
CA GLN A 131 19.39 18.34 0.16
C GLN A 131 17.89 18.37 -0.17
N ILE A 132 17.51 17.89 -1.36
CA ILE A 132 16.10 17.85 -1.78
C ILE A 132 15.42 16.51 -1.48
N ASP A 133 16.12 15.58 -0.80
CA ASP A 133 15.50 14.30 -0.35
C ASP A 133 14.61 14.55 0.87
N ALA A 134 13.31 14.51 0.64
CA ALA A 134 12.28 14.67 1.67
C ALA A 134 11.74 13.33 2.22
N THR A 135 12.34 12.19 1.85
CA THR A 135 11.84 10.84 2.21
C THR A 135 11.56 10.70 3.69
N SER A 136 12.52 11.04 4.55
CA SER A 136 12.38 10.91 6.00
C SER A 136 11.32 11.85 6.58
N ALA A 137 11.19 13.04 6.00
CA ALA A 137 10.20 14.03 6.43
C ALA A 137 8.77 13.61 6.05
N VAL A 138 8.56 13.14 4.82
CA VAL A 138 7.27 12.61 4.36
C VAL A 138 6.92 11.31 5.10
N MET A 139 7.90 10.46 5.41
CA MET A 139 7.67 9.26 6.24
C MET A 139 7.12 9.62 7.63
N ARG A 140 7.61 10.70 8.25
CA ARG A 140 7.03 11.17 9.54
C ARG A 140 5.57 11.59 9.40
N GLU A 141 5.19 12.25 8.30
CA GLU A 141 3.77 12.57 8.04
C GLU A 141 2.96 11.31 7.74
N MET A 142 3.51 10.36 7.01
CA MET A 142 2.88 9.06 6.74
C MET A 142 2.61 8.28 8.04
N ASN A 143 3.54 8.29 8.99
CA ASN A 143 3.40 7.59 10.27
C ASN A 143 2.28 8.13 11.17
N ARG A 144 1.77 9.34 10.89
CA ARG A 144 0.62 9.92 11.59
C ARG A 144 -0.72 9.47 11.00
N ARG A 145 -0.70 8.70 9.90
CA ARG A 145 -1.89 8.27 9.18
C ARG A 145 -2.33 6.88 9.59
N SER A 146 -3.60 6.61 9.38
CA SER A 146 -4.21 5.32 9.70
C SER A 146 -5.12 4.89 8.55
N PRO A 147 -4.55 4.29 7.50
CA PRO A 147 -5.34 3.76 6.40
C PRO A 147 -6.33 2.72 6.90
N LYS A 148 -7.50 2.70 6.28
CA LYS A 148 -8.49 1.64 6.50
C LYS A 148 -8.34 0.62 5.39
N PHE A 149 -8.08 -0.63 5.76
CA PHE A 149 -8.08 -1.76 4.85
C PHE A 149 -9.47 -2.42 4.84
N ALA A 150 -9.75 -3.18 3.78
CA ALA A 150 -10.98 -3.95 3.69
C ALA A 150 -11.09 -4.95 4.87
N PRO A 151 -12.28 -5.38 5.25
CA PRO A 151 -12.43 -6.49 6.19
C PRO A 151 -11.73 -7.75 5.67
N LEU A 152 -11.22 -8.58 6.59
CA LEU A 152 -10.61 -9.85 6.21
C LEU A 152 -11.61 -10.74 5.47
N PRO A 153 -11.20 -11.43 4.39
CA PRO A 153 -12.09 -12.29 3.62
C PRO A 153 -12.55 -13.50 4.46
N SER A 154 -13.71 -14.02 4.12
CA SER A 154 -14.18 -15.31 4.65
C SER A 154 -14.19 -16.35 3.54
N VAL A 155 -13.69 -17.55 3.81
CA VAL A 155 -13.68 -18.67 2.86
C VAL A 155 -14.68 -19.71 3.32
N THR A 156 -15.64 -20.04 2.45
CA THR A 156 -16.61 -21.13 2.70
C THR A 156 -16.30 -22.30 1.78
N VAL A 157 -16.01 -23.44 2.36
CA VAL A 157 -15.69 -24.67 1.63
C VAL A 157 -16.97 -25.46 1.36
N LYS A 158 -17.25 -25.75 0.09
CA LYS A 158 -18.32 -26.68 -0.30
C LYS A 158 -17.75 -28.10 -0.31
N LYS A 159 -18.32 -28.96 0.54
CA LYS A 159 -17.97 -30.38 0.57
C LYS A 159 -18.52 -31.10 -0.68
N PRO A 160 -17.84 -32.18 -1.14
CA PRO A 160 -18.40 -33.04 -2.18
C PRO A 160 -19.80 -33.51 -1.78
N ALA A 161 -20.72 -33.54 -2.71
CA ALA A 161 -22.03 -34.18 -2.46
C ALA A 161 -21.79 -35.64 -2.05
N GLU A 162 -22.30 -36.04 -0.92
CA GLU A 162 -22.26 -37.42 -0.50
C GLU A 162 -23.03 -38.25 -1.54
N ALA A 163 -22.35 -39.20 -2.16
CA ALA A 163 -22.96 -40.04 -3.18
C ALA A 163 -24.20 -40.70 -2.52
N ALA A 164 -25.36 -40.35 -3.06
CA ALA A 164 -26.63 -40.91 -2.54
C ALA A 164 -26.49 -42.43 -2.51
N SER A 165 -26.52 -43.02 -1.33
CA SER A 165 -26.49 -44.47 -1.14
C SER A 165 -27.55 -45.09 -2.05
N PRO A 166 -27.22 -46.10 -2.88
CA PRO A 166 -28.21 -46.70 -3.76
C PRO A 166 -29.35 -47.25 -2.88
N ARG A 167 -30.56 -46.73 -3.08
CA ARG A 167 -31.76 -47.22 -2.44
C ARG A 167 -31.83 -48.74 -2.67
N ARG A 168 -31.56 -49.54 -1.62
CA ARG A 168 -31.83 -50.97 -1.65
C ARG A 168 -33.31 -51.15 -2.00
N THR A 169 -33.56 -51.46 -3.26
CA THR A 169 -34.88 -51.97 -3.67
C THR A 169 -35.08 -53.30 -2.99
N ARG A 170 -35.91 -53.26 -1.93
CA ARG A 170 -36.40 -54.46 -1.27
C ARG A 170 -37.34 -55.12 -2.28
N LYS A 171 -36.88 -56.19 -2.94
CA LYS A 171 -37.78 -57.12 -3.67
C LYS A 171 -38.57 -57.87 -2.63
N ASN A 172 -39.93 -57.72 -2.66
CA ASN A 172 -40.86 -58.65 -2.10
C ASN A 172 -40.99 -59.87 -3.04
#